data_fc50e5cb57441b373f51ce35c5000dd1
#
_entry.id   fc50e5cb57441b373f51ce35c5000dd1
#
_cell.length_a   1.000
_cell.length_b   1.000
_cell.length_c   1.000
_cell.angle_alpha   90.00
_cell.angle_beta   90.00
_cell.angle_gamma   90.00
#
_symmetry.space_group_name_H-M   'P 1'
#
loop_
_entity.id
_entity.type
_entity.pdbx_description
1 polymer ?
#
loop_
_entity_poly.entity_id
_entity_poly.type
_entity_poly.pdbx_seq_one_letter_code
_entity_poly.pdbx_strand_id
1 'polypeptide(L)'
;MRPLFTIHAGEYLVGEHIERTYPQWNVWVPSKDTGIDLLVTNASNQKAVSLQVKFSKDFNPMQGSIGWWNHDSAKIQKSKADFWVFVLPSFSDKKTNFIILPPGELLRRFKAIHGMGGKRIQSYLRVTKKKRCWESRGLGKADLDLIDIDQFSDRDRDFTQYLNAWKQIEKKLK
;
A
#
# COMPACT_ATOMS: atom_id res chain seq x y z
N MET A 1 -20.77 -7.79 -22.97
CA MET A 1 -20.73 -6.39 -22.51
C MET A 1 -19.70 -6.31 -21.39
N ARG A 2 -18.68 -5.43 -21.49
CA ARG A 2 -17.77 -5.22 -20.35
C ARG A 2 -18.50 -4.37 -19.30
N PRO A 3 -18.42 -4.72 -18.00
CA PRO A 3 -19.04 -3.88 -16.97
C PRO A 3 -18.44 -2.47 -17.02
N LEU A 4 -19.28 -1.44 -16.94
CA LEU A 4 -18.85 -0.05 -16.95
C LEU A 4 -18.10 0.33 -15.67
N PHE A 5 -18.42 -0.37 -14.58
CA PHE A 5 -17.78 -0.20 -13.29
C PHE A 5 -17.39 -1.56 -12.71
N THR A 6 -16.16 -1.67 -12.26
CA THR A 6 -15.68 -2.84 -11.51
C THR A 6 -14.92 -2.31 -10.31
N ILE A 7 -15.41 -2.59 -9.12
CA ILE A 7 -14.69 -2.35 -7.86
C ILE A 7 -13.97 -3.65 -7.47
N HIS A 8 -12.68 -3.58 -7.22
CA HIS A 8 -11.91 -4.71 -6.71
C HIS A 8 -11.91 -4.71 -5.17
N ALA A 9 -11.66 -5.88 -4.57
CA ALA A 9 -11.69 -6.04 -3.11
C ALA A 9 -10.80 -5.03 -2.36
N GLY A 10 -9.63 -4.72 -2.90
CA GLY A 10 -8.73 -3.73 -2.30
C GLY A 10 -9.28 -2.31 -2.33
N GLU A 11 -9.90 -1.91 -3.45
CA GLU A 11 -10.52 -0.60 -3.62
C GLU A 11 -11.72 -0.45 -2.67
N TYR A 12 -12.54 -1.50 -2.55
CA TYR A 12 -13.64 -1.54 -1.60
C TYR A 12 -13.17 -1.34 -0.16
N LEU A 13 -12.12 -2.08 0.26
CA LEU A 13 -11.57 -1.97 1.62
C LEU A 13 -10.98 -0.59 1.92
N VAL A 14 -10.38 0.06 0.93
CA VAL A 14 -9.89 1.45 1.05
C VAL A 14 -11.06 2.42 1.18
N GLY A 15 -12.07 2.32 0.31
CA GLY A 15 -13.27 3.15 0.35
C GLY A 15 -14.03 3.01 1.66
N GLU A 16 -14.30 1.78 2.09
CA GLU A 16 -14.98 1.48 3.37
C GLU A 16 -14.21 2.05 4.58
N HIS A 17 -12.89 1.91 4.59
CA HIS A 17 -12.06 2.49 5.64
C HIS A 17 -12.17 4.02 5.67
N ILE A 18 -12.14 4.67 4.50
CA ILE A 18 -12.24 6.13 4.40
C ILE A 18 -13.62 6.60 4.89
N GLU A 19 -14.71 6.01 4.42
CA GLU A 19 -16.07 6.38 4.83
C GLU A 19 -16.28 6.27 6.33
N ARG A 20 -15.75 5.21 6.96
CA ARG A 20 -15.88 4.99 8.40
C ARG A 20 -15.00 5.89 9.26
N THR A 21 -13.80 6.23 8.77
CA THR A 21 -12.79 6.93 9.59
C THR A 21 -12.73 8.42 9.31
N TYR A 22 -13.05 8.81 8.09
CA TYR A 22 -12.98 10.19 7.58
C TYR A 22 -14.29 10.61 6.89
N PRO A 23 -15.40 10.72 7.64
CA PRO A 23 -16.72 10.96 7.05
C PRO A 23 -16.86 12.28 6.30
N GLN A 24 -15.88 13.19 6.45
CA GLN A 24 -15.78 14.46 5.71
C GLN A 24 -15.08 14.31 4.34
N TRP A 25 -14.60 13.13 3.97
CA TRP A 25 -14.01 12.88 2.64
C TRP A 25 -14.99 12.13 1.76
N ASN A 26 -14.98 12.43 0.48
CA ASN A 26 -15.75 11.69 -0.51
C ASN A 26 -14.82 10.76 -1.29
N VAL A 27 -15.31 9.58 -1.65
CA VAL A 27 -14.58 8.58 -2.45
C VAL A 27 -15.26 8.41 -3.79
N TRP A 28 -14.49 8.52 -4.86
CA TRP A 28 -14.96 8.40 -6.24
C TRP A 28 -14.24 7.25 -6.92
N VAL A 29 -14.98 6.44 -7.68
CA VAL A 29 -14.44 5.35 -8.50
C VAL A 29 -14.39 5.80 -9.95
N PRO A 30 -13.21 5.91 -10.59
CA PRO A 30 -13.12 6.23 -12.01
C PRO A 30 -13.77 5.17 -12.89
N SER A 31 -14.48 5.59 -13.93
CA SER A 31 -15.11 4.69 -14.90
C SER A 31 -14.12 4.04 -15.87
N LYS A 32 -12.89 4.55 -15.93
CA LYS A 32 -11.83 4.05 -16.83
C LYS A 32 -10.57 3.73 -16.02
N ASP A 33 -9.95 2.60 -16.33
CA ASP A 33 -8.63 2.27 -15.78
C ASP A 33 -7.56 3.15 -16.46
N THR A 34 -7.15 4.19 -15.71
CA THR A 34 -6.10 5.13 -16.12
C THR A 34 -4.86 5.03 -15.25
N GLY A 35 -4.79 3.99 -14.40
CA GLY A 35 -3.77 3.85 -13.37
C GLY A 35 -4.09 4.65 -12.10
N ILE A 36 -5.33 5.12 -11.97
CA ILE A 36 -5.92 5.68 -10.76
C ILE A 36 -7.15 4.82 -10.44
N ASP A 37 -7.16 4.19 -9.28
CA ASP A 37 -8.23 3.29 -8.87
C ASP A 37 -9.30 4.03 -8.05
N LEU A 38 -8.89 5.01 -7.23
CA LEU A 38 -9.79 5.83 -6.44
C LEU A 38 -9.36 7.31 -6.49
N LEU A 39 -10.35 8.20 -6.44
CA LEU A 39 -10.15 9.62 -6.19
C LEU A 39 -10.79 9.96 -4.84
N VAL A 40 -10.05 10.59 -3.95
CA VAL A 40 -10.52 11.04 -2.65
C VAL A 40 -10.57 12.55 -2.65
N THR A 41 -11.69 13.13 -2.21
CA THR A 41 -11.84 14.59 -2.16
C THR A 41 -12.21 15.04 -0.74
N ASN A 42 -11.95 16.32 -0.43
CA ASN A 42 -12.47 16.94 0.77
C ASN A 42 -13.99 17.19 0.64
N ALA A 43 -14.64 17.60 1.71
CA ALA A 43 -16.09 17.81 1.76
C ALA A 43 -16.61 18.79 0.69
N SER A 44 -15.82 19.81 0.33
CA SER A 44 -16.19 20.79 -0.69
C SER A 44 -15.88 20.35 -2.13
N ASN A 45 -15.22 19.19 -2.31
CA ASN A 45 -14.72 18.69 -3.60
C ASN A 45 -13.72 19.60 -4.31
N GLN A 46 -13.13 20.56 -3.61
CA GLN A 46 -12.17 21.51 -4.20
C GLN A 46 -10.73 20.95 -4.22
N LYS A 47 -10.42 20.02 -3.34
CA LYS A 47 -9.12 19.36 -3.30
C LYS A 47 -9.32 17.86 -3.50
N ALA A 48 -8.42 17.27 -4.25
CA ALA A 48 -8.49 15.85 -4.61
C ALA A 48 -7.12 15.19 -4.47
N VAL A 49 -7.13 13.91 -4.10
CA VAL A 49 -5.98 13.01 -4.03
C VAL A 49 -6.30 11.73 -4.77
N SER A 50 -5.44 11.33 -5.68
CA SER A 50 -5.59 10.12 -6.48
C SER A 50 -4.81 8.95 -5.89
N LEU A 51 -5.46 7.78 -5.85
CA LEU A 51 -4.90 6.56 -5.26
C LEU A 51 -4.80 5.45 -6.31
N GLN A 52 -3.66 4.76 -6.32
CA GLN A 52 -3.49 3.46 -6.97
C GLN A 52 -3.50 2.39 -5.88
N VAL A 53 -4.46 1.48 -5.92
CA VAL A 53 -4.63 0.43 -4.90
C VAL A 53 -3.98 -0.87 -5.36
N LYS A 54 -3.31 -1.54 -4.43
CA LYS A 54 -2.70 -2.86 -4.64
C LYS A 54 -3.13 -3.78 -3.51
N PHE A 55 -3.92 -4.79 -3.84
CA PHE A 55 -4.43 -5.77 -2.88
C PHE A 55 -3.61 -7.05 -2.93
N SER A 56 -3.35 -7.64 -1.78
CA SER A 56 -2.80 -8.97 -1.65
C SER A 56 -3.51 -9.72 -0.53
N LYS A 57 -3.77 -11.01 -0.75
CA LYS A 57 -4.21 -11.90 0.34
C LYS A 57 -3.11 -12.01 1.38
N ASP A 58 -3.51 -12.25 2.63
CA ASP A 58 -2.58 -12.60 3.70
C ASP A 58 -2.04 -14.02 3.48
N PHE A 59 -0.71 -14.17 3.51
CA PHE A 59 -0.05 -15.45 3.29
C PHE A 59 0.48 -16.09 4.57
N ASN A 60 0.44 -15.37 5.70
CA ASN A 60 0.91 -15.90 6.97
C ASN A 60 0.02 -15.49 8.14
N PRO A 61 -1.03 -16.27 8.44
CA PRO A 61 -1.99 -15.94 9.49
C PRO A 61 -1.40 -16.00 10.91
N MET A 62 -0.22 -16.59 11.12
CA MET A 62 0.30 -16.83 12.47
C MET A 62 1.20 -15.72 13.03
N GLN A 63 1.77 -14.83 12.22
CA GLN A 63 2.79 -13.86 12.65
C GLN A 63 2.59 -12.43 12.11
N GLY A 64 1.39 -11.92 12.11
CA GLY A 64 1.03 -10.65 11.51
C GLY A 64 0.52 -10.84 10.08
N SER A 65 0.61 -9.84 9.20
CA SER A 65 0.16 -9.96 7.82
C SER A 65 1.31 -9.79 6.83
N ILE A 66 1.33 -10.62 5.79
CA ILE A 66 2.29 -10.54 4.69
C ILE A 66 1.53 -10.43 3.39
N GLY A 67 1.83 -9.39 2.62
CA GLY A 67 1.34 -9.24 1.26
C GLY A 67 2.46 -9.45 0.24
N TRP A 68 2.10 -10.03 -0.89
CA TRP A 68 2.98 -10.27 -2.02
C TRP A 68 2.48 -9.57 -3.28
N TRP A 69 3.39 -8.89 -3.97
CA TRP A 69 3.10 -8.21 -5.23
C TRP A 69 4.21 -8.38 -6.24
N ASN A 70 3.82 -8.29 -7.51
CA ASN A 70 4.72 -8.23 -8.65
C ASN A 70 4.46 -6.92 -9.41
N HIS A 71 5.40 -6.00 -9.34
CA HIS A 71 5.28 -4.66 -9.90
C HIS A 71 6.07 -4.52 -11.20
N ASP A 72 5.55 -3.72 -12.10
CA ASP A 72 6.31 -3.19 -13.23
C ASP A 72 6.95 -1.85 -12.82
N SER A 73 8.28 -1.78 -12.81
CA SER A 73 9.02 -0.58 -12.42
C SER A 73 8.67 0.65 -13.29
N ALA A 74 8.41 0.42 -14.58
CA ALA A 74 7.99 1.48 -15.49
C ALA A 74 6.58 2.01 -15.16
N LYS A 75 5.67 1.14 -14.69
CA LYS A 75 4.34 1.57 -14.24
C LYS A 75 4.42 2.41 -12.97
N ILE A 76 5.31 2.06 -12.02
CA ILE A 76 5.53 2.89 -10.84
C ILE A 76 6.11 4.24 -11.25
N GLN A 77 7.12 4.27 -12.12
CA GLN A 77 7.78 5.48 -12.57
C GLN A 77 6.83 6.44 -13.32
N LYS A 78 5.90 5.90 -14.11
CA LYS A 78 4.92 6.65 -14.91
C LYS A 78 3.60 6.87 -14.17
N SER A 79 3.51 6.47 -12.90
CA SER A 79 2.29 6.58 -12.12
C SER A 79 1.82 8.01 -12.02
N LYS A 80 0.53 8.24 -12.29
CA LYS A 80 -0.15 9.53 -12.14
C LYS A 80 -0.84 9.65 -10.78
N ALA A 81 -0.90 8.55 -10.00
CA ALA A 81 -1.49 8.57 -8.68
C ALA A 81 -0.60 9.34 -7.70
N ASP A 82 -1.21 10.10 -6.81
CA ASP A 82 -0.51 10.77 -5.71
C ASP A 82 0.09 9.79 -4.73
N PHE A 83 -0.65 8.71 -4.43
CA PHE A 83 -0.21 7.65 -3.53
C PHE A 83 -0.54 6.26 -4.09
N TRP A 84 0.34 5.32 -3.76
CA TRP A 84 0.07 3.90 -3.84
C TRP A 84 -0.36 3.42 -2.46
N VAL A 85 -1.43 2.62 -2.44
CA VAL A 85 -2.01 2.05 -1.22
C VAL A 85 -1.96 0.53 -1.32
N PHE A 86 -1.07 -0.09 -0.56
CA PHE A 86 -1.02 -1.54 -0.43
C PHE A 86 -1.97 -1.97 0.67
N VAL A 87 -2.87 -2.88 0.35
CA VAL A 87 -3.91 -3.36 1.25
C VAL A 87 -3.58 -4.77 1.71
N LEU A 88 -3.35 -4.93 3.00
CA LEU A 88 -3.04 -6.20 3.66
C LEU A 88 -4.14 -6.53 4.68
N PRO A 89 -5.14 -7.34 4.33
CA PRO A 89 -6.06 -7.89 5.31
C PRO A 89 -5.32 -8.88 6.19
N SER A 90 -5.52 -8.81 7.50
CA SER A 90 -5.05 -9.83 8.45
C SER A 90 -6.24 -10.70 8.85
N PHE A 91 -6.19 -11.98 8.52
CA PHE A 91 -7.23 -12.92 8.91
C PHE A 91 -7.20 -13.24 10.41
N SER A 92 -6.01 -13.24 11.02
CA SER A 92 -5.85 -13.50 12.46
C SER A 92 -6.42 -12.38 13.31
N ASP A 93 -6.16 -11.13 12.94
CA ASP A 93 -6.55 -9.94 13.72
C ASP A 93 -7.88 -9.36 13.26
N LYS A 94 -8.47 -9.85 12.16
CA LYS A 94 -9.64 -9.28 11.48
C LYS A 94 -9.50 -7.78 11.21
N LYS A 95 -8.27 -7.34 10.94
CA LYS A 95 -7.91 -5.94 10.67
C LYS A 95 -7.25 -5.83 9.31
N THR A 96 -7.49 -4.72 8.64
CA THR A 96 -6.78 -4.39 7.40
C THR A 96 -5.70 -3.36 7.70
N ASN A 97 -4.48 -3.64 7.24
CA ASN A 97 -3.39 -2.69 7.27
C ASN A 97 -3.22 -2.06 5.89
N PHE A 98 -2.90 -0.77 5.87
CA PHE A 98 -2.67 -0.01 4.66
C PHE A 98 -1.25 0.55 4.68
N ILE A 99 -0.47 0.32 3.62
CA ILE A 99 0.83 0.97 3.46
C ILE A 99 0.67 2.01 2.36
N ILE A 100 0.84 3.30 2.72
CA ILE A 100 0.49 4.46 1.90
C ILE A 100 1.75 5.28 1.65
N LEU A 101 2.18 5.38 0.39
CA LEU A 101 3.37 6.17 0.05
C LEU A 101 3.31 6.69 -1.39
N PRO A 102 4.04 7.80 -1.68
CA PRO A 102 4.15 8.32 -3.04
C PRO A 102 4.89 7.34 -3.97
N PRO A 103 4.53 7.25 -5.26
CA PRO A 103 5.16 6.33 -6.21
C PRO A 103 6.67 6.59 -6.39
N GLY A 104 7.11 7.83 -6.31
CA GLY A 104 8.53 8.17 -6.39
C GLY A 104 9.35 7.58 -5.25
N GLU A 105 8.83 7.65 -4.02
CA GLU A 105 9.48 7.05 -2.84
C GLU A 105 9.43 5.52 -2.88
N LEU A 106 8.31 4.94 -3.33
CA LEU A 106 8.21 3.51 -3.55
C LEU A 106 9.29 3.01 -4.53
N LEU A 107 9.44 3.68 -5.67
CA LEU A 107 10.43 3.34 -6.68
C LEU A 107 11.86 3.49 -6.15
N ARG A 108 12.15 4.56 -5.43
CA ARG A 108 13.45 4.80 -4.80
C ARG A 108 13.85 3.65 -3.88
N ARG A 109 12.95 3.25 -2.98
CA ARG A 109 13.18 2.14 -2.03
C ARG A 109 13.36 0.82 -2.76
N PHE A 110 12.48 0.49 -3.69
CA PHE A 110 12.61 -0.75 -4.44
C PHE A 110 13.91 -0.83 -5.25
N LYS A 111 14.39 0.28 -5.80
CA LYS A 111 15.69 0.34 -6.46
C LYS A 111 16.86 0.11 -5.49
N ALA A 112 16.79 0.68 -4.29
CA ALA A 112 17.81 0.49 -3.26
C ALA A 112 17.85 -0.97 -2.77
N ILE A 113 16.70 -1.62 -2.60
CA ILE A 113 16.59 -2.99 -2.08
C ILE A 113 16.90 -4.04 -3.15
N HIS A 114 16.38 -3.87 -4.36
CA HIS A 114 16.36 -4.91 -5.42
C HIS A 114 17.28 -4.60 -6.60
N GLY A 115 17.92 -3.44 -6.59
CA GLY A 115 18.79 -2.98 -7.70
C GLY A 115 18.01 -2.37 -8.87
N MET A 116 18.75 -1.89 -9.86
CA MET A 116 18.21 -1.14 -11.02
C MET A 116 17.82 -2.03 -12.22
N GLY A 117 18.15 -3.32 -12.19
CA GLY A 117 18.23 -4.16 -13.41
C GLY A 117 16.94 -4.85 -13.84
N GLY A 118 15.83 -4.73 -13.12
CA GLY A 118 14.63 -5.53 -13.39
C GLY A 118 13.44 -4.71 -13.88
N LYS A 119 12.81 -5.15 -14.99
CA LYS A 119 11.50 -4.61 -15.40
C LYS A 119 10.42 -4.94 -14.37
N ARG A 120 10.52 -6.08 -13.69
CA ARG A 120 9.58 -6.55 -12.67
C ARG A 120 10.25 -6.62 -11.31
N ILE A 121 9.58 -6.06 -10.32
CA ILE A 121 10.00 -6.05 -8.92
C ILE A 121 8.98 -6.85 -8.12
N GLN A 122 9.44 -7.93 -7.50
CA GLN A 122 8.62 -8.63 -6.53
C GLN A 122 8.88 -8.03 -5.15
N SER A 123 7.85 -7.85 -4.34
CA SER A 123 7.96 -7.33 -2.98
C SER A 123 7.09 -8.12 -2.01
N TYR A 124 7.58 -8.26 -0.77
CA TYR A 124 6.89 -8.86 0.35
C TYR A 124 6.82 -7.86 1.50
N LEU A 125 5.68 -7.16 1.63
CA LEU A 125 5.48 -6.26 2.76
C LEU A 125 4.92 -7.06 3.94
N ARG A 126 5.66 -7.08 5.04
CA ARG A 126 5.34 -7.81 6.26
C ARG A 126 5.02 -6.84 7.37
N VAL A 127 3.82 -6.93 7.92
CA VAL A 127 3.41 -6.17 9.11
C VAL A 127 3.48 -7.08 10.33
N THR A 128 4.31 -6.71 11.30
CA THR A 128 4.52 -7.46 12.53
C THR A 128 3.43 -7.16 13.58
N LYS A 129 3.34 -8.01 14.62
CA LYS A 129 2.45 -7.77 15.77
C LYS A 129 2.75 -6.44 16.48
N LYS A 130 4.01 -5.98 16.46
CA LYS A 130 4.44 -4.70 17.03
C LYS A 130 4.17 -3.49 16.12
N LYS A 131 3.39 -3.69 15.04
CA LYS A 131 3.04 -2.63 14.09
C LYS A 131 4.25 -1.99 13.39
N ARG A 132 5.25 -2.81 13.09
CA ARG A 132 6.34 -2.47 12.17
C ARG A 132 6.03 -3.05 10.80
N CYS A 133 6.47 -2.37 9.75
CA CYS A 133 6.29 -2.84 8.38
C CYS A 133 7.64 -2.93 7.67
N TRP A 134 7.95 -4.12 7.14
CA TRP A 134 9.22 -4.41 6.50
C TRP A 134 9.04 -4.97 5.09
N GLU A 135 9.84 -4.52 4.16
CA GLU A 135 10.02 -5.24 2.90
C GLU A 135 10.99 -6.39 3.14
N SER A 136 10.47 -7.64 3.06
CA SER A 136 11.19 -8.83 3.51
C SER A 136 11.64 -9.77 2.39
N ARG A 137 11.43 -9.40 1.12
CA ARG A 137 11.86 -10.25 0.01
C ARG A 137 13.38 -10.36 -0.06
N GLY A 138 13.86 -11.61 -0.20
CA GLY A 138 15.28 -11.92 -0.30
C GLY A 138 16.03 -11.93 1.03
N LEU A 139 15.34 -11.68 2.15
CA LEU A 139 15.92 -11.87 3.48
C LEU A 139 16.05 -13.35 3.82
N GLY A 140 17.14 -13.69 4.51
CA GLY A 140 17.37 -15.03 5.06
C GLY A 140 16.58 -15.26 6.34
N LYS A 141 16.61 -16.51 6.83
CA LYS A 141 15.92 -16.89 8.06
C LYS A 141 16.37 -16.06 9.26
N ALA A 142 17.66 -15.81 9.41
CA ALA A 142 18.22 -15.00 10.51
C ALA A 142 17.63 -13.58 10.53
N ASP A 143 17.52 -12.91 9.37
CA ASP A 143 16.93 -11.58 9.28
C ASP A 143 15.43 -11.59 9.61
N LEU A 144 14.71 -12.64 9.16
CA LEU A 144 13.29 -12.80 9.48
C LEU A 144 13.07 -13.02 10.98
N ASP A 145 13.94 -13.78 11.64
CA ASP A 145 13.90 -13.98 13.09
C ASP A 145 14.15 -12.64 13.82
N LEU A 146 15.09 -11.81 13.33
CA LEU A 146 15.32 -10.46 13.86
C LEU A 146 14.10 -9.54 13.67
N ILE A 147 13.39 -9.64 12.55
CA ILE A 147 12.13 -8.90 12.33
C ILE A 147 11.09 -9.31 13.39
N ASP A 148 10.96 -10.59 13.66
CA ASP A 148 9.95 -11.11 14.58
C ASP A 148 10.19 -10.68 16.05
N ILE A 149 11.46 -10.53 16.45
CA ILE A 149 11.84 -10.01 17.78
C ILE A 149 12.04 -8.50 17.82
N ASP A 150 11.81 -7.79 16.69
CA ASP A 150 11.93 -6.32 16.55
C ASP A 150 13.35 -5.79 16.73
N GLN A 151 14.34 -6.55 16.29
CA GLN A 151 15.77 -6.19 16.31
C GLN A 151 16.35 -5.98 14.90
N PHE A 152 15.56 -6.20 13.84
CA PHE A 152 15.99 -5.94 12.48
C PHE A 152 16.11 -4.43 12.22
N SER A 153 17.15 -4.03 11.49
CA SER A 153 17.39 -2.64 11.12
C SER A 153 17.90 -2.55 9.69
N ASP A 154 17.12 -1.96 8.82
CA ASP A 154 17.48 -1.59 7.45
C ASP A 154 16.61 -0.42 7.02
N ARG A 155 17.24 0.73 6.75
CA ARG A 155 16.53 1.99 6.47
C ARG A 155 15.67 1.92 5.20
N ASP A 156 16.15 1.26 4.16
CA ASP A 156 15.42 1.19 2.89
C ASP A 156 14.28 0.17 2.95
N ARG A 157 14.43 -0.86 3.76
CA ARG A 157 13.41 -1.90 4.00
C ARG A 157 12.38 -1.53 5.06
N ASP A 158 12.60 -0.48 5.85
CA ASP A 158 11.65 -0.04 6.89
C ASP A 158 10.52 0.81 6.28
N PHE A 159 9.36 0.19 6.07
CA PHE A 159 8.14 0.83 5.59
C PHE A 159 7.21 1.27 6.74
N THR A 160 7.64 1.22 7.99
CA THR A 160 6.80 1.49 9.17
C THR A 160 6.17 2.87 9.14
N GLN A 161 6.89 3.90 8.67
CA GLN A 161 6.35 5.25 8.57
C GLN A 161 5.19 5.40 7.57
N TYR A 162 5.01 4.42 6.68
CA TYR A 162 3.93 4.39 5.68
C TYR A 162 2.75 3.53 6.13
N LEU A 163 2.90 2.79 7.24
CA LEU A 163 1.85 1.93 7.78
C LEU A 163 0.71 2.79 8.32
N ASN A 164 -0.47 2.62 7.73
CA ASN A 164 -1.68 3.38 8.06
C ASN A 164 -1.45 4.92 8.03
N ALA A 165 -0.63 5.39 7.12
CA ALA A 165 -0.17 6.78 7.04
C ALA A 165 -1.20 7.72 6.37
N TRP A 166 -2.46 7.64 6.76
CA TRP A 166 -3.58 8.44 6.23
C TRP A 166 -3.40 9.95 6.40
N LYS A 167 -2.61 10.38 7.38
CA LYS A 167 -2.27 11.80 7.59
C LYS A 167 -1.60 12.45 6.37
N GLN A 168 -0.94 11.67 5.50
CA GLN A 168 -0.35 12.19 4.26
C GLN A 168 -1.44 12.63 3.27
N ILE A 169 -2.52 11.85 3.17
CA ILE A 169 -3.69 12.18 2.36
C ILE A 169 -4.42 13.38 2.97
N GLU A 170 -4.67 13.35 4.27
CA GLU A 170 -5.30 14.45 5.00
C GLU A 170 -4.59 15.79 4.76
N LYS A 171 -3.25 15.79 4.81
CA LYS A 171 -2.44 17.00 4.56
C LYS A 171 -2.64 17.59 3.17
N LYS A 172 -2.90 16.75 2.16
CA LYS A 172 -3.16 17.22 0.79
C LYS A 172 -4.61 17.70 0.60
N LEU A 173 -5.54 17.21 1.40
CA LEU A 173 -6.96 17.58 1.34
C LEU A 173 -7.32 18.81 2.19
N LYS A 174 -6.41 19.26 3.06
CA LYS A 174 -6.48 20.54 3.76
C LYS A 174 -5.99 21.69 2.88
#